data_27f745ce2bdb8e3be3d72cd19f1bd40f
#
_entry.id   27f745ce2bdb8e3be3d72cd19f1bd40f
#
_cell.length_a   1.000
_cell.length_b   1.000
_cell.length_c   1.000
_cell.angle_alpha   90.00
_cell.angle_beta   90.00
_cell.angle_gamma   90.00
#
_symmetry.space_group_name_H-M   'P 1'
#
loop_
_entity.id
_entity.type
_entity.pdbx_description
1 polymer ?
#
loop_
_entity_poly.entity_id
_entity_poly.type
_entity_poly.pdbx_seq_one_letter_code
_entity_poly.pdbx_strand_id
1 'polypeptide(L)'
;MSIIKFAVPCLLLAAMIGPAGAADPLPAAIAAPGETVVLSVHAEGAQVYECKAGTDGKLAWAFREPIATLFSEGKTIGRHYAGPNWEHADGSAVVGKAIGNAPGATAADIPWLKLEVASRRGSGVLTPVTTVQRINTHGGKLDGACDKAGEFKSAPYSAD
;
A
#
# COMPACT_ATOMS: atom_id res chain seq x y z
N MET A 1 -0.88 -34.70 69.93
CA MET A 1 -0.26 -33.69 69.06
C MET A 1 -0.74 -34.00 67.64
N SER A 2 -1.84 -33.30 67.18
CA SER A 2 -2.49 -33.55 65.90
C SER A 2 -1.91 -32.58 64.83
N ILE A 3 -1.36 -33.12 63.74
CA ILE A 3 -0.81 -32.34 62.63
C ILE A 3 -1.91 -32.23 61.56
N ILE A 4 -2.41 -30.99 61.35
CA ILE A 4 -3.38 -30.66 60.30
C ILE A 4 -2.59 -30.31 59.03
N LYS A 5 -2.75 -31.13 58.01
CA LYS A 5 -2.16 -30.83 56.65
C LYS A 5 -3.18 -30.01 55.82
N PHE A 6 -2.84 -28.78 55.49
CA PHE A 6 -3.58 -27.98 54.54
C PHE A 6 -3.11 -28.29 53.10
N ALA A 7 -4.02 -28.79 52.26
CA ALA A 7 -3.80 -28.93 50.84
C ALA A 7 -4.23 -27.62 50.12
N VAL A 8 -3.30 -26.99 49.41
CA VAL A 8 -3.57 -25.82 48.59
C VAL A 8 -3.94 -26.30 47.17
N PRO A 9 -5.12 -25.98 46.64
CA PRO A 9 -5.44 -26.31 45.25
C PRO A 9 -4.68 -25.40 44.31
N CYS A 10 -3.84 -25.98 43.43
CA CYS A 10 -3.19 -25.29 42.34
C CYS A 10 -4.22 -25.02 41.24
N LEU A 11 -4.65 -23.76 41.10
CA LEU A 11 -5.57 -23.32 40.05
C LEU A 11 -4.77 -23.19 38.74
N LEU A 12 -4.91 -24.15 37.82
CA LEU A 12 -4.37 -24.11 36.49
C LEU A 12 -5.18 -23.10 35.67
N LEU A 13 -4.60 -21.92 35.43
CA LEU A 13 -5.13 -20.91 34.50
C LEU A 13 -4.84 -21.37 33.08
N ALA A 14 -5.83 -21.97 32.39
CA ALA A 14 -5.74 -22.28 30.97
C ALA A 14 -5.85 -20.99 30.19
N ALA A 15 -4.73 -20.52 29.64
CA ALA A 15 -4.71 -19.41 28.67
C ALA A 15 -5.38 -19.87 27.37
N MET A 16 -6.56 -19.33 27.06
CA MET A 16 -7.23 -19.49 25.78
C MET A 16 -6.48 -18.66 24.75
N ILE A 17 -5.60 -19.30 23.97
CA ILE A 17 -5.04 -18.73 22.74
C ILE A 17 -6.16 -18.80 21.70
N GLY A 18 -6.86 -17.67 21.46
CA GLY A 18 -7.79 -17.54 20.37
C GLY A 18 -7.06 -17.71 19.02
N PRO A 19 -7.72 -18.23 17.96
CA PRO A 19 -7.10 -18.29 16.64
C PRO A 19 -6.75 -16.86 16.20
N ALA A 20 -5.48 -16.65 15.83
CA ALA A 20 -5.07 -15.45 15.10
C ALA A 20 -5.92 -15.39 13.83
N GLY A 21 -6.77 -14.37 13.71
CA GLY A 21 -7.59 -14.19 12.52
C GLY A 21 -6.67 -14.16 11.29
N ALA A 22 -6.84 -15.12 10.39
CA ALA A 22 -6.20 -15.06 9.09
C ALA A 22 -6.69 -13.77 8.39
N ALA A 23 -5.77 -12.93 7.91
CA ALA A 23 -6.14 -11.78 7.10
C ALA A 23 -6.95 -12.29 5.89
N ASP A 24 -8.02 -11.58 5.53
CA ASP A 24 -8.82 -11.94 4.36
C ASP A 24 -7.92 -12.07 3.12
N PRO A 25 -8.12 -13.11 2.30
CA PRO A 25 -7.30 -13.29 1.11
C PRO A 25 -7.48 -12.11 0.16
N LEU A 26 -6.38 -11.65 -0.43
CA LEU A 26 -6.42 -10.58 -1.43
C LEU A 26 -7.31 -10.99 -2.62
N PRO A 27 -8.06 -10.03 -3.22
CA PRO A 27 -8.82 -10.29 -4.44
C PRO A 27 -7.96 -10.95 -5.52
N ALA A 28 -8.51 -11.96 -6.23
CA ALA A 28 -7.78 -12.76 -7.22
C ALA A 28 -7.07 -11.91 -8.29
N ALA A 29 -7.67 -10.77 -8.67
CA ALA A 29 -7.11 -9.85 -9.67
C ALA A 29 -5.77 -9.22 -9.25
N ILE A 30 -5.48 -9.17 -7.96
CA ILE A 30 -4.24 -8.58 -7.42
C ILE A 30 -3.42 -9.58 -6.60
N ALA A 31 -3.87 -10.81 -6.46
CA ALA A 31 -3.12 -11.85 -5.76
C ALA A 31 -1.82 -12.21 -6.50
N ALA A 32 -0.79 -12.60 -5.75
CA ALA A 32 0.51 -13.03 -6.25
C ALA A 32 0.84 -14.45 -5.72
N PRO A 33 0.09 -15.48 -6.16
CA PRO A 33 0.26 -16.82 -5.64
C PRO A 33 1.65 -17.37 -5.98
N GLY A 34 2.29 -18.01 -4.99
CA GLY A 34 3.62 -18.60 -5.15
C GLY A 34 4.79 -17.59 -5.03
N GLU A 35 4.52 -16.31 -4.89
CA GLU A 35 5.55 -15.31 -4.62
C GLU A 35 5.79 -15.15 -3.11
N THR A 36 7.01 -14.76 -2.74
CA THR A 36 7.40 -14.51 -1.35
C THR A 36 7.52 -13.01 -1.13
N VAL A 37 6.98 -12.51 -0.02
CA VAL A 37 7.11 -11.09 0.35
C VAL A 37 8.56 -10.77 0.67
N VAL A 38 9.14 -9.81 -0.07
CA VAL A 38 10.49 -9.28 0.13
C VAL A 38 10.47 -8.13 1.12
N LEU A 39 9.50 -7.23 0.98
CA LEU A 39 9.36 -6.02 1.79
C LEU A 39 7.88 -5.61 1.86
N SER A 40 7.43 -5.25 3.05
CA SER A 40 6.13 -4.61 3.27
C SER A 40 6.34 -3.24 3.88
N VAL A 41 5.68 -2.22 3.34
CA VAL A 41 5.87 -0.82 3.71
C VAL A 41 4.55 -0.09 3.75
N HIS A 42 4.47 0.94 4.58
CA HIS A 42 3.39 1.90 4.58
C HIS A 42 3.78 3.13 3.77
N ALA A 43 2.88 3.61 2.92
CA ALA A 43 3.06 4.81 2.11
C ALA A 43 2.10 5.91 2.59
N GLU A 44 2.63 7.12 2.80
CA GLU A 44 1.83 8.31 3.08
C GLU A 44 2.22 9.43 2.11
N GLY A 45 1.23 10.11 1.54
CA GLY A 45 1.46 11.18 0.59
C GLY A 45 0.22 11.68 -0.11
N ALA A 46 0.35 11.97 -1.40
CA ALA A 46 -0.76 12.45 -2.22
C ALA A 46 -0.71 11.90 -3.65
N GLN A 47 -1.88 11.75 -4.24
CA GLN A 47 -2.05 11.66 -5.69
C GLN A 47 -2.15 13.09 -6.24
N VAL A 48 -1.30 13.45 -7.18
CA VAL A 48 -1.30 14.76 -7.83
C VAL A 48 -2.11 14.66 -9.12
N TYR A 49 -3.02 15.60 -9.31
CA TYR A 49 -3.87 15.73 -10.48
C TYR A 49 -3.59 17.05 -11.16
N GLU A 50 -3.76 17.07 -12.47
CA GLU A 50 -3.67 18.26 -13.32
C GLU A 50 -5.01 18.48 -14.04
N CYS A 51 -5.49 19.70 -14.04
CA CYS A 51 -6.66 20.07 -14.82
C CYS A 51 -6.34 20.08 -16.30
N LYS A 52 -6.90 19.15 -17.04
CA LYS A 52 -6.66 18.98 -18.49
C LYS A 52 -7.96 18.89 -19.28
N ALA A 53 -7.91 19.38 -20.53
CA ALA A 53 -8.99 19.13 -21.48
C ALA A 53 -8.98 17.65 -21.88
N GLY A 54 -10.15 17.03 -21.75
CA GLY A 54 -10.42 15.71 -22.30
C GLY A 54 -10.57 15.75 -23.85
N THR A 55 -10.83 14.60 -24.43
CA THR A 55 -11.07 14.48 -25.89
C THR A 55 -12.33 15.20 -26.36
N ASP A 56 -13.27 15.45 -25.44
CA ASP A 56 -14.51 16.25 -25.66
C ASP A 56 -14.31 17.76 -25.43
N GLY A 57 -13.08 18.19 -25.14
CA GLY A 57 -12.71 19.58 -24.85
C GLY A 57 -13.10 20.07 -23.44
N LYS A 58 -13.74 19.25 -22.61
CA LYS A 58 -14.09 19.64 -21.25
C LYS A 58 -12.92 19.48 -20.31
N LEU A 59 -12.77 20.43 -19.39
CA LEU A 59 -11.74 20.40 -18.35
C LEU A 59 -12.14 19.43 -17.23
N ALA A 60 -11.23 18.52 -16.90
CA ALA A 60 -11.39 17.57 -15.80
C ALA A 60 -10.04 17.30 -15.10
N TRP A 61 -10.12 16.87 -13.86
CA TRP A 61 -8.94 16.42 -13.10
C TRP A 61 -8.42 15.11 -13.70
N ALA A 62 -7.21 15.14 -14.23
CA ALA A 62 -6.50 13.98 -14.73
C ALA A 62 -5.35 13.62 -13.80
N PHE A 63 -5.28 12.33 -13.41
CA PHE A 63 -4.16 11.85 -12.60
C PHE A 63 -2.83 12.09 -13.32
N ARG A 64 -1.86 12.62 -12.59
CA ARG A 64 -0.52 12.91 -13.09
C ARG A 64 0.53 11.98 -12.48
N GLU A 65 0.65 11.99 -11.13
CA GLU A 65 1.69 11.25 -10.43
C GLU A 65 1.37 11.05 -8.95
N PRO A 66 1.88 9.98 -8.31
CA PRO A 66 1.94 9.88 -6.88
C PRO A 66 3.15 10.63 -6.34
N ILE A 67 3.06 11.12 -5.10
CA ILE A 67 4.19 11.60 -4.30
C ILE A 67 3.97 11.05 -2.90
N ALA A 68 4.79 10.09 -2.46
CA ALA A 68 4.65 9.52 -1.13
C ALA A 68 6.01 9.14 -0.51
N THR A 69 6.05 9.22 0.80
CA THR A 69 7.13 8.67 1.64
C THR A 69 6.78 7.23 2.00
N LEU A 70 7.77 6.36 1.98
CA LEU A 70 7.66 4.96 2.38
C LEU A 70 8.21 4.77 3.79
N PHE A 71 7.43 4.09 4.64
CA PHE A 71 7.77 3.84 6.03
C PHE A 71 7.83 2.34 6.32
N SER A 72 8.76 1.94 7.18
CA SER A 72 8.80 0.64 7.83
C SER A 72 9.18 0.83 9.29
N GLU A 73 8.44 0.21 10.21
CA GLU A 73 8.67 0.32 11.66
C GLU A 73 8.81 1.79 12.14
N GLY A 74 7.99 2.68 11.58
CA GLY A 74 7.99 4.11 11.92
C GLY A 74 9.17 4.93 11.38
N LYS A 75 10.03 4.33 10.53
CA LYS A 75 11.18 5.02 9.92
C LYS A 75 10.93 5.23 8.44
N THR A 76 11.33 6.39 7.92
CA THR A 76 11.39 6.63 6.48
C THR A 76 12.45 5.73 5.85
N ILE A 77 12.04 4.91 4.88
CA ILE A 77 12.92 3.97 4.18
C ILE A 77 12.98 4.20 2.67
N GLY A 78 12.20 5.13 2.14
CA GLY A 78 12.18 5.36 0.70
C GLY A 78 11.08 6.32 0.27
N ARG A 79 10.81 6.31 -1.04
CA ARG A 79 9.81 7.17 -1.67
C ARG A 79 9.11 6.49 -2.84
N HIS A 80 7.89 6.93 -3.13
CA HIS A 80 7.10 6.55 -4.29
C HIS A 80 6.76 7.79 -5.10
N TYR A 81 6.97 7.76 -6.42
CA TYR A 81 6.82 8.91 -7.30
C TYR A 81 6.51 8.51 -8.75
N ALA A 82 6.43 9.51 -9.63
CA ALA A 82 6.07 9.32 -11.04
C ALA A 82 6.81 8.16 -11.73
N GLY A 83 6.04 7.38 -12.51
CA GLY A 83 6.61 6.35 -13.35
C GLY A 83 5.91 4.99 -13.36
N PRO A 84 5.17 4.52 -12.35
CA PRO A 84 5.29 4.65 -10.91
C PRO A 84 6.56 3.99 -10.38
N ASN A 85 7.37 4.76 -9.66
CA ASN A 85 8.63 4.31 -9.08
C ASN A 85 8.51 4.06 -7.57
N TRP A 86 9.12 3.00 -7.08
CA TRP A 86 9.45 2.78 -5.68
C TRP A 86 10.96 2.75 -5.54
N GLU A 87 11.48 3.61 -4.70
CA GLU A 87 12.91 3.76 -4.43
C GLU A 87 13.18 3.61 -2.95
N HIS A 88 14.06 2.69 -2.61
CA HIS A 88 14.51 2.47 -1.24
C HIS A 88 15.75 3.29 -0.93
N ALA A 89 16.00 3.59 0.34
CA ALA A 89 17.11 4.41 0.82
C ALA A 89 18.51 3.82 0.51
N ASP A 90 18.60 2.51 0.20
CA ASP A 90 19.83 1.87 -0.25
C ASP A 90 20.18 2.14 -1.72
N GLY A 91 19.36 2.91 -2.43
CA GLY A 91 19.53 3.27 -3.84
C GLY A 91 18.92 2.29 -4.84
N SER A 92 18.40 1.15 -4.37
CA SER A 92 17.64 0.25 -5.25
C SER A 92 16.26 0.82 -5.58
N ALA A 93 15.80 0.65 -6.82
CA ALA A 93 14.49 1.11 -7.24
C ALA A 93 13.87 0.20 -8.30
N VAL A 94 12.54 0.16 -8.33
CA VAL A 94 11.74 -0.53 -9.34
C VAL A 94 10.70 0.40 -9.94
N VAL A 95 10.42 0.20 -11.23
CA VAL A 95 9.30 0.83 -11.95
C VAL A 95 8.26 -0.24 -12.20
N GLY A 96 7.02 0.01 -11.80
CA GLY A 96 5.92 -0.92 -11.99
C GLY A 96 5.10 -0.60 -13.24
N LYS A 97 4.45 -1.64 -13.79
CA LYS A 97 3.41 -1.55 -14.79
C LYS A 97 2.18 -2.29 -14.28
N ALA A 98 1.06 -1.60 -14.17
CA ALA A 98 -0.18 -2.19 -13.67
C ALA A 98 -0.65 -3.33 -14.58
N ILE A 99 -0.94 -4.50 -13.96
CA ILE A 99 -1.43 -5.72 -14.63
C ILE A 99 -2.73 -6.25 -14.01
N GLY A 100 -3.15 -5.70 -12.87
CA GLY A 100 -4.40 -6.04 -12.21
C GLY A 100 -4.81 -4.95 -11.23
N ASN A 101 -6.12 -4.88 -10.96
CA ASN A 101 -6.67 -3.94 -9.99
C ASN A 101 -7.88 -4.54 -9.26
N ALA A 102 -8.17 -3.98 -8.10
CA ALA A 102 -9.39 -4.20 -7.34
C ALA A 102 -9.86 -2.86 -6.74
N PRO A 103 -11.15 -2.67 -6.49
CA PRO A 103 -11.63 -1.43 -5.90
C PRO A 103 -11.04 -1.22 -4.50
N GLY A 104 -10.88 0.05 -4.10
CA GLY A 104 -10.64 0.42 -2.71
C GLY A 104 -11.86 0.14 -1.84
N ALA A 105 -11.73 0.28 -0.53
CA ALA A 105 -12.80 0.03 0.44
C ALA A 105 -13.98 1.01 0.28
N THR A 106 -13.71 2.24 -0.16
CA THR A 106 -14.72 3.28 -0.41
C THR A 106 -14.57 3.91 -1.79
N ALA A 107 -15.57 4.68 -2.21
CA ALA A 107 -15.52 5.43 -3.48
C ALA A 107 -14.46 6.55 -3.50
N ALA A 108 -13.97 6.98 -2.33
CA ALA A 108 -12.92 7.99 -2.20
C ALA A 108 -11.51 7.42 -2.34
N ASP A 109 -11.37 6.09 -2.29
CA ASP A 109 -10.07 5.43 -2.29
C ASP A 109 -9.62 5.11 -3.72
N ILE A 110 -8.32 5.31 -3.96
CA ILE A 110 -7.71 4.83 -5.20
C ILE A 110 -7.71 3.30 -5.22
N PRO A 111 -7.80 2.66 -6.42
CA PRO A 111 -7.84 1.20 -6.53
C PRO A 111 -6.61 0.53 -5.91
N TRP A 112 -6.81 -0.68 -5.40
CA TRP A 112 -5.71 -1.61 -5.15
C TRP A 112 -5.12 -2.05 -6.48
N LEU A 113 -3.81 -2.27 -6.54
CA LEU A 113 -3.13 -2.62 -7.77
C LEU A 113 -2.20 -3.82 -7.58
N LYS A 114 -2.07 -4.62 -8.64
CA LYS A 114 -0.94 -5.49 -8.89
C LYS A 114 -0.13 -4.92 -10.05
N LEU A 115 1.19 -4.80 -9.88
CA LEU A 115 2.09 -4.30 -10.91
C LEU A 115 3.22 -5.31 -11.12
N GLU A 116 3.56 -5.60 -12.37
CA GLU A 116 4.82 -6.26 -12.73
C GLU A 116 5.96 -5.23 -12.71
N VAL A 117 7.16 -5.64 -12.35
CA VAL A 117 8.35 -4.79 -12.44
C VAL A 117 8.80 -4.71 -13.88
N ALA A 118 8.60 -3.55 -14.51
CA ALA A 118 8.98 -3.27 -15.90
C ALA A 118 10.47 -2.91 -16.03
N SER A 119 11.04 -2.24 -15.05
CA SER A 119 12.48 -1.93 -15.01
C SER A 119 12.96 -1.72 -13.57
N ARG A 120 14.28 -1.76 -13.40
CA ARG A 120 14.92 -1.54 -12.10
C ARG A 120 16.24 -0.81 -12.24
N ARG A 121 16.72 -0.21 -11.16
CA ARG A 121 18.04 0.42 -11.06
C ARG A 121 18.64 0.25 -9.67
N GLY A 122 19.93 0.45 -9.57
CA GLY A 122 20.68 0.26 -8.32
C GLY A 122 20.70 -1.19 -7.86
N SER A 123 21.28 -1.41 -6.68
CA SER A 123 21.35 -2.71 -6.03
C SER A 123 20.96 -2.56 -4.57
N GLY A 124 20.17 -3.48 -4.05
CA GLY A 124 19.69 -3.46 -2.68
C GLY A 124 18.45 -4.32 -2.49
N VAL A 125 17.64 -4.00 -1.50
CA VAL A 125 16.48 -4.79 -1.07
C VAL A 125 15.45 -4.99 -2.19
N LEU A 126 15.30 -4.02 -3.11
CA LEU A 126 14.35 -4.13 -4.22
C LEU A 126 14.88 -4.88 -5.44
N THR A 127 16.16 -5.30 -5.45
CA THR A 127 16.74 -6.01 -6.60
C THR A 127 16.00 -7.30 -6.98
N PRO A 128 15.56 -8.17 -6.05
CA PRO A 128 14.84 -9.40 -6.38
C PRO A 128 13.34 -9.21 -6.63
N VAL A 129 12.81 -8.01 -6.43
CA VAL A 129 11.35 -7.76 -6.55
C VAL A 129 10.89 -7.92 -8.00
N THR A 130 9.86 -8.73 -8.21
CA THR A 130 9.22 -9.00 -9.51
C THR A 130 7.81 -8.40 -9.59
N THR A 131 7.15 -8.30 -8.45
CA THR A 131 5.77 -7.83 -8.31
C THR A 131 5.67 -6.79 -7.20
N VAL A 132 4.90 -5.74 -7.46
CA VAL A 132 4.50 -4.76 -6.44
C VAL A 132 2.98 -4.83 -6.30
N GLN A 133 2.50 -4.89 -5.05
CA GLN A 133 1.09 -4.77 -4.74
C GLN A 133 0.88 -3.47 -3.97
N ARG A 134 -0.13 -2.68 -4.35
CA ARG A 134 -0.63 -1.55 -3.58
C ARG A 134 -1.99 -1.95 -3.05
N ILE A 135 -2.11 -2.05 -1.74
CA ILE A 135 -3.30 -2.50 -1.02
C ILE A 135 -3.66 -1.53 0.10
N ASN A 136 -4.76 -1.77 0.78
CA ASN A 136 -5.20 -0.99 1.95
C ASN A 136 -5.17 0.53 1.69
N THR A 137 -5.64 0.92 0.50
CA THR A 137 -5.65 2.34 0.10
C THR A 137 -6.72 3.11 0.86
N HIS A 138 -6.37 4.32 1.29
CA HIS A 138 -7.27 5.30 1.89
C HIS A 138 -7.12 6.64 1.18
N GLY A 139 -8.21 7.16 0.63
CA GLY A 139 -8.24 8.44 -0.08
C GLY A 139 -7.53 8.41 -1.44
N GLY A 140 -7.04 9.54 -1.84
CA GLY A 140 -6.26 9.75 -3.07
C GLY A 140 -7.07 9.93 -4.34
N LYS A 141 -8.38 9.64 -4.33
CA LYS A 141 -9.20 9.79 -5.53
C LYS A 141 -9.70 11.22 -5.68
N LEU A 142 -9.57 11.76 -6.88
CA LEU A 142 -10.11 13.05 -7.28
C LEU A 142 -10.71 12.91 -8.67
N ASP A 143 -12.01 13.11 -8.78
CA ASP A 143 -12.77 13.08 -10.02
C ASP A 143 -13.46 14.42 -10.24
N GLY A 144 -14.01 14.62 -11.44
CA GLY A 144 -14.90 15.71 -11.79
C GLY A 144 -14.25 16.83 -12.59
N ALA A 145 -15.06 17.85 -12.86
CA ALA A 145 -14.65 19.02 -13.64
C ALA A 145 -13.69 19.92 -12.86
N CYS A 146 -12.90 20.69 -13.60
CA CYS A 146 -12.04 21.74 -13.08
C CYS A 146 -12.19 23.00 -13.93
N ASP A 147 -11.70 24.15 -13.43
CA ASP A 147 -12.03 25.45 -14.03
C ASP A 147 -10.89 26.02 -14.88
N LYS A 148 -9.65 25.65 -14.61
CA LYS A 148 -8.48 26.25 -15.26
C LYS A 148 -7.45 25.20 -15.68
N ALA A 149 -7.23 25.09 -16.99
CA ALA A 149 -6.21 24.20 -17.55
C ALA A 149 -4.81 24.50 -16.97
N GLY A 150 -4.06 23.44 -16.65
CA GLY A 150 -2.73 23.52 -16.06
C GLY A 150 -2.71 23.75 -14.54
N GLU A 151 -3.86 23.86 -13.90
CA GLU A 151 -3.96 23.89 -12.43
C GLU A 151 -3.66 22.52 -11.83
N PHE A 152 -3.00 22.49 -10.67
CA PHE A 152 -2.68 21.25 -9.93
C PHE A 152 -3.48 21.14 -8.64
N LYS A 153 -3.84 19.92 -8.29
CA LYS A 153 -4.48 19.59 -7.02
C LYS A 153 -3.93 18.29 -6.46
N SER A 154 -3.69 18.26 -5.15
CA SER A 154 -3.24 17.06 -4.44
C SER A 154 -4.39 16.46 -3.65
N ALA A 155 -4.59 15.16 -3.77
CA ALA A 155 -5.52 14.38 -2.97
C ALA A 155 -4.71 13.49 -2.01
N PRO A 156 -4.75 13.74 -0.69
CA PRO A 156 -4.02 12.94 0.29
C PRO A 156 -4.42 11.46 0.21
N TYR A 157 -3.44 10.56 0.38
CA TYR A 157 -3.69 9.12 0.45
C TYR A 157 -2.66 8.42 1.33
N SER A 158 -3.05 7.23 1.79
CA SER A 158 -2.13 6.23 2.32
C SER A 158 -2.40 4.87 1.68
N ALA A 159 -1.43 3.97 1.75
CA ALA A 159 -1.51 2.60 1.23
C ALA A 159 -0.43 1.72 1.89
N ASP A 160 -0.57 0.41 1.72
CA ASP A 160 0.48 -0.58 2.00
C ASP A 160 0.94 -1.24 0.71
#